data_3f413949c0099eacb53a5dbd9ddf0a16
#
_entry.id   3f413949c0099eacb53a5dbd9ddf0a16
#
_cell.length_a   1.000
_cell.length_b   1.000
_cell.length_c   1.000
_cell.angle_alpha   90.00
_cell.angle_beta   90.00
_cell.angle_gamma   90.00
#
_symmetry.space_group_name_H-M   'P 1'
#
loop_
_entity.id
_entity.type
_entity.pdbx_description
1 polymer ?
#
loop_
_entity_poly.entity_id
_entity_poly.type
_entity_poly.pdbx_seq_one_letter_code
_entity_poly.pdbx_strand_id
1 'polypeptide(L)'
;MLNRTKFVALALFVAGLFLYAGAAQAQEKAAKVLAKGEIHNADKTGSGTATIYELADGKRVLRLTNFSVENGPDLHVRLIAADDAKDTASVAKTDNVELGKLKGNKGDQNYDLPADVDLGKDKVVSIWCNRFSVNFAAAPLMAGK
;
A
#
# COMPACT_ATOMS: atom_id res chain seq x y z
N MET A 1 -20.37 76.20 15.17
CA MET A 1 -20.09 75.35 16.35
C MET A 1 -19.92 73.93 15.81
N LEU A 2 -18.70 73.40 15.74
CA LEU A 2 -18.38 72.10 15.18
C LEU A 2 -18.33 71.04 16.29
N ASN A 3 -19.18 70.01 16.18
CA ASN A 3 -19.06 68.85 17.02
C ASN A 3 -18.32 67.75 16.22
N ARG A 4 -17.11 67.44 16.64
CA ARG A 4 -16.31 66.36 16.11
C ARG A 4 -16.69 65.08 16.87
N THR A 5 -17.42 64.22 16.21
CA THR A 5 -17.67 62.88 16.68
C THR A 5 -16.53 61.99 16.21
N LYS A 6 -15.76 61.50 17.13
CA LYS A 6 -14.66 60.53 16.88
C LYS A 6 -15.27 59.16 16.66
N PHE A 7 -15.16 58.61 15.45
CA PHE A 7 -15.41 57.21 15.20
C PHE A 7 -14.18 56.42 15.66
N VAL A 8 -14.36 55.61 16.68
CA VAL A 8 -13.40 54.58 17.06
C VAL A 8 -13.69 53.37 16.19
N ALA A 9 -12.82 53.06 15.26
CA ALA A 9 -12.86 51.85 14.49
C ALA A 9 -12.41 50.66 15.37
N LEU A 10 -13.34 49.79 15.69
CA LEU A 10 -13.04 48.53 16.35
C LEU A 10 -12.51 47.56 15.30
N ALA A 11 -11.21 47.40 15.27
CA ALA A 11 -10.57 46.33 14.44
C ALA A 11 -10.77 44.99 15.16
N LEU A 12 -11.70 44.21 14.66
CA LEU A 12 -11.84 42.80 15.05
C LEU A 12 -10.69 41.98 14.43
N PHE A 13 -9.78 41.58 15.28
CA PHE A 13 -8.75 40.61 15.02
C PHE A 13 -9.42 39.22 14.81
N VAL A 14 -9.57 38.78 13.59
CA VAL A 14 -9.80 37.37 13.29
C VAL A 14 -8.42 36.73 13.14
N ALA A 15 -7.80 36.43 14.25
CA ALA A 15 -6.62 35.59 14.29
C ALA A 15 -7.03 34.20 14.79
N GLY A 16 -6.89 33.23 13.97
CA GLY A 16 -6.88 31.84 14.44
C GLY A 16 -7.82 30.91 13.73
N LEU A 17 -7.37 30.33 12.61
CA LEU A 17 -7.67 28.96 12.21
C LEU A 17 -6.83 28.57 10.97
N PHE A 18 -5.52 28.55 11.13
CA PHE A 18 -4.64 27.97 10.10
C PHE A 18 -3.50 27.15 10.73
N LEU A 19 -3.81 26.12 11.52
CA LEU A 19 -2.76 25.32 12.15
C LEU A 19 -2.96 23.80 12.07
N TYR A 20 -3.87 23.28 11.24
CA TYR A 20 -4.06 21.83 11.17
C TYR A 20 -3.81 21.18 9.79
N ALA A 21 -3.41 21.95 8.78
CA ALA A 21 -3.13 21.39 7.45
C ALA A 21 -1.68 20.86 7.26
N GLY A 22 -0.77 21.15 8.21
CA GLY A 22 0.65 20.82 8.05
C GLY A 22 1.04 19.40 8.45
N ALA A 23 0.31 18.75 9.36
CA ALA A 23 0.72 17.45 9.92
C ALA A 23 0.44 16.27 8.98
N ALA A 24 -0.65 16.29 8.23
CA ALA A 24 -0.99 15.23 7.28
C ALA A 24 -0.05 15.21 6.06
N GLN A 25 0.37 16.35 5.56
CA GLN A 25 1.29 16.47 4.43
C GLN A 25 2.73 16.09 4.78
N ALA A 26 3.15 16.25 6.03
CA ALA A 26 4.48 15.86 6.50
C ALA A 26 4.64 14.33 6.58
N GLN A 27 3.56 13.59 6.87
CA GLN A 27 3.55 12.12 6.91
C GLN A 27 3.63 11.49 5.51
N GLU A 28 2.97 12.07 4.50
CA GLU A 28 3.07 11.61 3.11
C GLU A 28 4.48 11.81 2.52
N LYS A 29 5.17 12.88 2.90
CA LYS A 29 6.55 13.15 2.48
C LYS A 29 7.59 12.21 3.11
N ALA A 30 7.26 11.53 4.19
CA ALA A 30 8.16 10.63 4.90
C ALA A 30 8.15 9.19 4.36
N ALA A 31 7.17 8.80 3.56
CA ALA A 31 7.09 7.48 2.94
C ALA A 31 7.91 7.43 1.65
N LYS A 32 8.78 6.42 1.55
CA LYS A 32 9.61 6.18 0.37
C LYS A 32 9.11 4.93 -0.35
N VAL A 33 8.93 5.01 -1.67
CA VAL A 33 8.63 3.83 -2.49
C VAL A 33 9.88 3.00 -2.68
N LEU A 34 9.84 1.75 -2.23
CA LEU A 34 10.94 0.80 -2.41
C LEU A 34 10.75 -0.06 -3.66
N ALA A 35 9.54 -0.48 -3.95
CA ALA A 35 9.21 -1.30 -5.11
C ALA A 35 7.74 -1.15 -5.48
N LYS A 36 7.43 -1.39 -6.75
CA LYS A 36 6.07 -1.27 -7.29
C LYS A 36 5.85 -2.24 -8.45
N GLY A 37 4.65 -2.76 -8.58
CA GLY A 37 4.25 -3.61 -9.70
C GLY A 37 2.74 -3.66 -9.90
N GLU A 38 2.33 -4.00 -11.13
CA GLU A 38 0.93 -4.20 -11.46
C GLU A 38 0.52 -5.65 -11.20
N ILE A 39 -0.66 -5.82 -10.61
CA ILE A 39 -1.24 -7.14 -10.38
C ILE A 39 -1.82 -7.64 -11.69
N HIS A 40 -1.40 -8.83 -12.07
CA HIS A 40 -1.93 -9.53 -13.24
C HIS A 40 -2.64 -10.84 -12.84
N ASN A 41 -3.42 -11.38 -13.76
CA ASN A 41 -4.02 -12.70 -13.60
C ASN A 41 -2.92 -13.76 -13.45
N ALA A 42 -3.18 -14.78 -12.64
CA ALA A 42 -2.46 -16.04 -12.65
C ALA A 42 -3.47 -17.14 -13.01
N ASP A 43 -3.73 -18.11 -12.13
CA ASP A 43 -4.77 -19.09 -12.42
C ASP A 43 -6.20 -18.56 -12.26
N LYS A 44 -6.35 -17.36 -11.69
CA LYS A 44 -7.61 -16.65 -11.53
C LYS A 44 -7.45 -15.19 -11.97
N THR A 45 -8.49 -14.42 -11.82
CA THR A 45 -8.51 -13.02 -12.22
C THR A 45 -8.14 -12.10 -11.05
N GLY A 46 -7.21 -11.20 -11.29
CA GLY A 46 -6.83 -10.17 -10.34
C GLY A 46 -6.29 -8.91 -11.03
N SER A 47 -6.44 -7.77 -10.39
CA SER A 47 -5.99 -6.48 -10.90
C SER A 47 -5.67 -5.51 -9.76
N GLY A 48 -5.01 -4.42 -10.10
CA GLY A 48 -4.60 -3.36 -9.18
C GLY A 48 -3.10 -3.16 -9.16
N THR A 49 -2.63 -2.41 -8.19
CA THR A 49 -1.21 -2.08 -8.03
C THR A 49 -0.71 -2.51 -6.66
N ALA A 50 0.47 -3.10 -6.60
CA ALA A 50 1.19 -3.42 -5.37
C ALA A 50 2.37 -2.46 -5.21
N THR A 51 2.47 -1.80 -4.06
CA THR A 51 3.56 -0.87 -3.77
C THR A 51 4.13 -1.14 -2.38
N ILE A 52 5.45 -1.28 -2.28
CA ILE A 52 6.12 -1.38 -0.99
C ILE A 52 6.71 -0.03 -0.64
N TYR A 53 6.33 0.45 0.55
CA TYR A 53 6.80 1.70 1.13
C TYR A 53 7.70 1.43 2.33
N GLU A 54 8.70 2.28 2.50
CA GLU A 54 9.40 2.45 3.77
C GLU A 54 8.84 3.68 4.47
N LEU A 55 8.39 3.51 5.70
CA LEU A 55 7.88 4.59 6.53
C LEU A 55 9.01 5.34 7.24
N ALA A 56 8.70 6.50 7.84
CA ALA A 56 9.69 7.34 8.52
C ALA A 56 10.44 6.62 9.66
N ASP A 57 9.81 5.63 10.30
CA ASP A 57 10.39 4.82 11.36
C ASP A 57 11.19 3.60 10.86
N GLY A 58 11.33 3.45 9.54
CA GLY A 58 12.01 2.34 8.90
C GLY A 58 11.17 1.07 8.69
N LYS A 59 9.94 1.04 9.17
CA LYS A 59 9.00 -0.05 8.88
C LYS A 59 8.63 -0.07 7.42
N ARG A 60 8.40 -1.27 6.89
CA ARG A 60 7.99 -1.47 5.50
C ARG A 60 6.57 -2.00 5.43
N VAL A 61 5.80 -1.48 4.47
CA VAL A 61 4.39 -1.80 4.27
C VAL A 61 4.15 -2.09 2.80
N LEU A 62 3.47 -3.19 2.52
CA LEU A 62 2.86 -3.44 1.21
C LEU A 62 1.48 -2.80 1.18
N ARG A 63 1.21 -1.97 0.19
CA ARG A 63 -0.10 -1.41 -0.09
C ARG A 63 -0.62 -1.93 -1.42
N LEU A 64 -1.82 -2.50 -1.39
CA LEU A 64 -2.60 -2.82 -2.58
C LEU A 64 -3.56 -1.67 -2.85
N THR A 65 -3.55 -1.14 -4.08
CA THR A 65 -4.42 -0.04 -4.51
C THR A 65 -5.24 -0.43 -5.74
N ASN A 66 -6.48 0.05 -5.81
CA ASN A 66 -7.44 -0.34 -6.86
C ASN A 66 -7.54 -1.86 -7.02
N PHE A 67 -7.40 -2.56 -5.92
CA PHE A 67 -7.27 -4.01 -5.87
C PHE A 67 -8.61 -4.70 -6.09
N SER A 68 -8.57 -5.76 -6.89
CA SER A 68 -9.67 -6.70 -7.08
C SER A 68 -9.12 -8.08 -7.38
N VAL A 69 -9.71 -9.11 -6.80
CA VAL A 69 -9.39 -10.51 -7.08
C VAL A 69 -10.66 -11.36 -6.98
N GLU A 70 -10.71 -12.47 -7.72
CA GLU A 70 -11.77 -13.46 -7.56
C GLU A 70 -11.88 -13.97 -6.13
N ASN A 71 -13.09 -14.33 -5.72
CA ASN A 71 -13.34 -14.93 -4.40
C ASN A 71 -12.65 -16.29 -4.28
N GLY A 72 -12.07 -16.52 -3.12
CA GLY A 72 -11.53 -17.81 -2.72
C GLY A 72 -11.77 -18.04 -1.23
N PRO A 73 -11.80 -19.30 -0.78
CA PRO A 73 -12.19 -19.63 0.61
C PRO A 73 -11.13 -19.30 1.65
N ASP A 74 -9.86 -19.14 1.24
CA ASP A 74 -8.76 -18.88 2.18
C ASP A 74 -7.58 -18.19 1.46
N LEU A 75 -7.82 -16.93 1.07
CA LEU A 75 -6.83 -16.13 0.36
C LEU A 75 -5.83 -15.47 1.32
N HIS A 76 -4.56 -15.55 0.95
CA HIS A 76 -3.43 -14.97 1.66
C HIS A 76 -2.59 -14.11 0.75
N VAL A 77 -1.87 -13.16 1.33
CA VAL A 77 -0.87 -12.35 0.65
C VAL A 77 0.51 -12.86 1.01
N ARG A 78 1.32 -13.16 0.00
CA ARG A 78 2.69 -13.64 0.16
C ARG A 78 3.66 -12.84 -0.70
N LEU A 79 4.91 -12.78 -0.26
CA LEU A 79 6.03 -12.46 -1.14
C LEU A 79 6.74 -13.75 -1.51
N ILE A 80 7.07 -13.92 -2.77
CA ILE A 80 7.71 -15.13 -3.27
C ILE A 80 9.04 -14.82 -3.97
N ALA A 81 9.99 -15.76 -3.84
CA ALA A 81 11.32 -15.68 -4.42
C ALA A 81 11.27 -16.13 -5.89
N ALA A 82 10.79 -15.25 -6.76
CA ALA A 82 10.66 -15.49 -8.19
C ALA A 82 10.79 -14.17 -8.95
N ASP A 83 10.91 -14.25 -10.28
CA ASP A 83 10.90 -13.05 -11.14
C ASP A 83 9.47 -12.69 -11.58
N ASP A 84 8.59 -13.67 -11.66
CA ASP A 84 7.15 -13.51 -11.90
C ASP A 84 6.42 -14.78 -11.44
N ALA A 85 5.09 -14.73 -11.40
CA ALA A 85 4.24 -15.84 -11.00
C ALA A 85 2.98 -15.89 -11.87
N LYS A 86 3.12 -16.43 -13.09
CA LYS A 86 2.05 -16.47 -14.10
C LYS A 86 1.00 -17.54 -13.83
N ASP A 87 1.34 -18.56 -13.04
CA ASP A 87 0.46 -19.67 -12.68
C ASP A 87 0.86 -20.27 -11.33
N THR A 88 0.15 -21.29 -10.89
CA THR A 88 0.46 -22.03 -9.66
C THR A 88 1.72 -22.85 -9.80
N ALA A 89 1.91 -23.51 -10.94
CA ALA A 89 3.02 -24.44 -11.15
C ALA A 89 4.38 -23.76 -11.03
N SER A 90 4.50 -22.51 -11.51
CA SER A 90 5.75 -21.74 -11.48
C SER A 90 6.21 -21.34 -10.07
N VAL A 91 5.31 -21.39 -9.09
CA VAL A 91 5.59 -20.93 -7.71
C VAL A 91 5.37 -21.97 -6.62
N ALA A 92 4.89 -23.14 -6.98
CA ALA A 92 4.54 -24.20 -6.01
C ALA A 92 5.72 -24.66 -5.14
N LYS A 93 6.95 -24.49 -5.60
CA LYS A 93 8.18 -24.90 -4.93
C LYS A 93 9.11 -23.75 -4.57
N THR A 94 8.67 -22.49 -4.72
CA THR A 94 9.47 -21.33 -4.37
C THR A 94 9.35 -21.00 -2.88
N ASP A 95 10.41 -20.44 -2.32
CA ASP A 95 10.37 -19.87 -0.99
C ASP A 95 9.36 -18.72 -0.95
N ASN A 96 8.64 -18.60 0.14
CA ASN A 96 7.68 -17.53 0.33
C ASN A 96 7.71 -16.94 1.74
N VAL A 97 7.28 -15.70 1.84
CA VAL A 97 7.07 -14.99 3.10
C VAL A 97 5.58 -14.67 3.22
N GLU A 98 4.93 -15.21 4.24
CA GLU A 98 3.52 -14.95 4.53
C GLU A 98 3.36 -13.55 5.11
N LEU A 99 2.50 -12.72 4.51
CA LEU A 99 2.16 -11.39 5.03
C LEU A 99 0.83 -11.35 5.78
N GLY A 100 -0.03 -12.34 5.57
CA GLY A 100 -1.29 -12.50 6.29
C GLY A 100 -2.46 -12.86 5.38
N LYS A 101 -3.61 -13.09 6.01
CA LYS A 101 -4.86 -13.30 5.28
C LYS A 101 -5.25 -12.08 4.49
N LEU A 102 -5.81 -12.28 3.30
CA LEU A 102 -6.36 -11.20 2.49
C LEU A 102 -7.50 -10.51 3.27
N LYS A 103 -7.38 -9.20 3.43
CA LYS A 103 -8.35 -8.39 4.19
C LYS A 103 -9.67 -8.19 3.45
N GLY A 104 -9.62 -8.16 2.12
CA GLY A 104 -10.79 -8.04 1.28
C GLY A 104 -10.47 -8.33 -0.18
N ASN A 105 -11.48 -8.74 -0.94
CA ASN A 105 -11.35 -9.04 -2.37
C ASN A 105 -11.28 -7.80 -3.25
N LYS A 106 -11.67 -6.66 -2.73
CA LYS A 106 -11.67 -5.37 -3.44
C LYS A 106 -11.25 -4.25 -2.49
N GLY A 107 -10.61 -3.24 -3.07
CA GLY A 107 -10.29 -2.00 -2.38
C GLY A 107 -8.86 -1.95 -1.84
N ASP A 108 -8.50 -0.76 -1.39
CA ASP A 108 -7.17 -0.46 -0.89
C ASP A 108 -6.93 -1.11 0.48
N GLN A 109 -5.78 -1.72 0.66
CA GLN A 109 -5.43 -2.42 1.89
C GLN A 109 -3.92 -2.51 2.08
N ASN A 110 -3.49 -2.63 3.34
CA ASN A 110 -2.08 -2.64 3.73
C ASN A 110 -1.71 -3.93 4.46
N TYR A 111 -0.43 -4.31 4.33
CA TYR A 111 0.18 -5.45 5.00
C TYR A 111 1.57 -5.06 5.51
N ASP A 112 1.86 -5.36 6.77
CA ASP A 112 3.20 -5.13 7.32
C ASP A 112 4.18 -6.17 6.76
N LEU A 113 5.41 -5.72 6.42
CA LEU A 113 6.48 -6.62 6.06
C LEU A 113 7.32 -6.97 7.30
N PRO A 114 7.67 -8.26 7.48
CA PRO A 114 8.72 -8.63 8.43
C PRO A 114 10.02 -7.89 8.13
N ALA A 115 10.77 -7.54 9.17
CA ALA A 115 11.98 -6.72 9.06
C ALA A 115 13.09 -7.40 8.23
N ASP A 116 13.10 -8.72 8.18
CA ASP A 116 14.12 -9.54 7.51
C ASP A 116 13.81 -9.87 6.05
N VAL A 117 12.72 -9.36 5.48
CA VAL A 117 12.38 -9.57 4.07
C VAL A 117 13.42 -8.95 3.16
N ASP A 118 13.96 -9.75 2.25
CA ASP A 118 14.90 -9.32 1.23
C ASP A 118 14.15 -9.07 -0.09
N LEU A 119 13.93 -7.81 -0.45
CA LEU A 119 13.24 -7.41 -1.68
C LEU A 119 14.07 -7.67 -2.95
N GLY A 120 15.36 -7.95 -2.83
CA GLY A 120 16.19 -8.43 -3.93
C GLY A 120 15.92 -9.89 -4.30
N LYS A 121 15.38 -10.66 -3.37
CA LYS A 121 15.00 -12.07 -3.52
C LYS A 121 13.49 -12.25 -3.64
N ASP A 122 12.73 -11.72 -2.69
CA ASP A 122 11.28 -11.87 -2.57
C ASP A 122 10.59 -10.75 -3.37
N LYS A 123 10.58 -10.88 -4.69
CA LYS A 123 10.23 -9.81 -5.64
C LYS A 123 8.81 -9.88 -6.20
N VAL A 124 8.02 -10.88 -5.83
CA VAL A 124 6.68 -11.04 -6.39
C VAL A 124 5.65 -11.11 -5.27
N VAL A 125 4.63 -10.28 -5.36
CA VAL A 125 3.42 -10.42 -4.53
C VAL A 125 2.55 -11.51 -5.13
N SER A 126 2.14 -12.49 -4.33
CA SER A 126 1.20 -13.54 -4.72
C SER A 126 -0.05 -13.49 -3.86
N ILE A 127 -1.20 -13.53 -4.51
CA ILE A 127 -2.50 -13.74 -3.84
C ILE A 127 -2.78 -15.24 -3.93
N TRP A 128 -2.57 -15.92 -2.81
CA TRP A 128 -2.54 -17.37 -2.73
C TRP A 128 -3.73 -17.93 -1.96
N CYS A 129 -4.38 -18.94 -2.52
CA CYS A 129 -5.42 -19.68 -1.80
C CYS A 129 -4.82 -20.90 -1.10
N ASN A 130 -4.77 -20.89 0.23
CA ASN A 130 -4.22 -21.98 1.02
C ASN A 130 -5.03 -23.27 0.88
N ARG A 131 -6.35 -23.15 0.82
CA ARG A 131 -7.22 -24.35 0.73
C ARG A 131 -7.05 -25.09 -0.59
N PHE A 132 -6.94 -24.35 -1.70
CA PHE A 132 -6.82 -24.95 -3.03
C PHE A 132 -5.37 -25.13 -3.49
N SER A 133 -4.41 -24.55 -2.79
CA SER A 133 -3.01 -24.47 -3.22
C SER A 133 -2.89 -23.87 -4.63
N VAL A 134 -3.53 -22.72 -4.85
CA VAL A 134 -3.62 -22.05 -6.14
C VAL A 134 -3.17 -20.60 -6.02
N ASN A 135 -2.31 -20.18 -6.96
CA ASN A 135 -1.94 -18.78 -7.14
C ASN A 135 -3.02 -18.05 -7.96
N PHE A 136 -3.80 -17.19 -7.31
CA PHE A 136 -4.91 -16.49 -7.95
C PHE A 136 -4.43 -15.36 -8.85
N ALA A 137 -3.56 -14.51 -8.33
CA ALA A 137 -3.02 -13.37 -9.02
C ALA A 137 -1.64 -13.02 -8.47
N ALA A 138 -0.86 -12.26 -9.21
CA ALA A 138 0.48 -11.89 -8.80
C ALA A 138 0.90 -10.52 -9.32
N ALA A 139 1.91 -9.93 -8.66
CA ALA A 139 2.53 -8.69 -9.10
C ALA A 139 4.06 -8.80 -8.97
N PRO A 140 4.80 -8.85 -10.08
CA PRO A 140 6.24 -8.69 -10.04
C PRO A 140 6.59 -7.25 -9.67
N LEU A 141 7.45 -7.09 -8.68
CA LEU A 141 7.85 -5.80 -8.15
C LEU A 141 9.14 -5.31 -8.79
N MET A 142 9.12 -4.08 -9.29
CA MET A 142 10.30 -3.37 -9.77
C MET A 142 10.76 -2.40 -8.71
N ALA A 143 12.09 -2.35 -8.48
CA ALA A 143 12.67 -1.40 -7.53
C ALA A 143 12.27 0.05 -7.88
N GLY A 144 11.92 0.83 -6.87
CA GLY A 144 11.66 2.27 -7.00
C GLY A 144 12.91 3.00 -7.48
N LYS A 145 12.70 4.03 -8.32
CA LYS A 145 13.79 4.93 -8.78
C LYS A 145 13.98 6.06 -7.80
#